data_97864768f0743f36ac21d17337f395a4
#
_entry.id   97864768f0743f36ac21d17337f395a4
#
_cell.length_a   1.000
_cell.length_b   1.000
_cell.length_c   1.000
_cell.angle_alpha   90.00
_cell.angle_beta   90.00
_cell.angle_gamma   90.00
#
_symmetry.space_group_name_H-M   'P 1'
#
loop_
_entity.id
_entity.type
_entity.pdbx_description
1 polymer ?
#
loop_
_entity_poly.entity_id
_entity_poly.type
_entity_poly.pdbx_seq_one_letter_code
_entity_poly.pdbx_strand_id
1 'polypeptide(L)'
;RMLRRLIGENINLLWRPEQGLWRVRMDPSQVDQLLANLTVNARDAMNKTGKIIIETSNVICDELFQAAHPESAPGEYVLLAVTDDGCGMDRETLANIFEPFFTTKEEGMGTGLGLSTVYGIVRQNGGVIDVYSEPGQGTTFRIYLPRYSAGIGESVDEKAITETQGGSETVLVVEDEQSVLNLTRAMLERLGYRVLAVKGASHALRLAREYDGDIDLLLTDVVMPGMNGRELAEQIAVMRPGLKCLYMSGYATDVIARNGVLEEGVHFIAKPFSLYDLAGRVRTVLEPREQRAAEIVREEQMKENE
;
A
#
# COMPACT_ATOMS: atom_id res chain seq x y z
N ARG A 1 -21.09 6.11 13.40
CA ARG A 1 -22.27 5.45 14.00
C ARG A 1 -23.06 4.63 12.96
N MET A 2 -23.27 5.13 11.71
CA MET A 2 -23.99 4.44 10.63
C MET A 2 -23.32 3.10 10.28
N LEU A 3 -22.04 3.08 9.98
CA LEU A 3 -21.30 1.88 9.58
C LEU A 3 -21.37 0.76 10.62
N ARG A 4 -21.24 1.07 11.92
CA ARG A 4 -21.35 0.05 12.99
C ARG A 4 -22.70 -0.65 13.01
N ARG A 5 -23.79 0.03 12.63
CA ARG A 5 -25.11 -0.60 12.51
C ARG A 5 -25.23 -1.53 11.30
N LEU A 6 -24.50 -1.23 10.22
CA LEU A 6 -24.50 -2.04 8.99
C LEU A 6 -23.67 -3.33 9.16
N ILE A 7 -22.54 -3.25 9.86
CA ILE A 7 -21.62 -4.39 10.00
C ILE A 7 -21.92 -5.31 11.19
N GLY A 8 -22.68 -4.82 12.20
CA GLY A 8 -23.00 -5.55 13.42
C GLY A 8 -21.92 -5.43 14.51
N GLU A 9 -22.20 -5.98 15.70
CA GLU A 9 -21.33 -5.86 16.88
C GLU A 9 -20.12 -6.80 16.87
N ASN A 10 -20.18 -7.84 16.06
CA ASN A 10 -19.15 -8.89 16.01
C ASN A 10 -17.95 -8.53 15.14
N ILE A 11 -17.99 -7.40 14.43
CA ILE A 11 -16.91 -6.92 13.57
C ILE A 11 -16.25 -5.70 14.20
N ASN A 12 -14.93 -5.79 14.38
CA ASN A 12 -14.13 -4.70 14.91
C ASN A 12 -13.82 -3.66 13.83
N LEU A 13 -14.44 -2.48 13.92
CA LEU A 13 -14.18 -1.36 13.01
C LEU A 13 -13.14 -0.42 13.59
N LEU A 14 -12.00 -0.31 12.95
CA LEU A 14 -10.93 0.63 13.27
C LEU A 14 -10.93 1.77 12.26
N TRP A 15 -10.78 2.99 12.77
CA TRP A 15 -10.68 4.21 11.98
C TRP A 15 -9.34 4.87 12.25
N ARG A 16 -8.54 5.10 11.20
CA ARG A 16 -7.19 5.65 11.25
C ARG A 16 -7.04 6.82 10.26
N PRO A 17 -7.54 8.00 10.61
CA PRO A 17 -7.37 9.17 9.74
C PRO A 17 -5.97 9.75 9.92
N GLU A 18 -5.36 10.20 8.82
CA GLU A 18 -4.17 11.05 8.85
C GLU A 18 -4.54 12.46 9.34
N GLN A 19 -3.63 13.08 10.11
CA GLN A 19 -3.75 14.49 10.49
C GLN A 19 -3.37 15.39 9.31
N GLY A 20 -4.12 16.48 9.10
CA GLY A 20 -3.85 17.40 7.98
C GLY A 20 -4.28 16.86 6.62
N LEU A 21 -5.27 15.98 6.57
CA LEU A 21 -5.81 15.42 5.35
C LEU A 21 -6.26 16.52 4.37
N TRP A 22 -5.83 16.43 3.13
CA TRP A 22 -6.23 17.37 2.08
C TRP A 22 -7.73 17.31 1.81
N ARG A 23 -8.25 18.37 1.24
CA ARG A 23 -9.68 18.45 0.88
C ARG A 23 -9.92 17.75 -0.45
N VAL A 24 -11.04 17.05 -0.55
CA VAL A 24 -11.58 16.50 -1.79
C VAL A 24 -12.92 17.17 -2.10
N ARG A 25 -13.27 17.26 -3.37
CA ARG A 25 -14.58 17.76 -3.79
C ARG A 25 -15.48 16.59 -4.17
N MET A 26 -16.38 16.24 -3.28
CA MET A 26 -17.28 15.08 -3.45
C MET A 26 -18.58 15.33 -2.68
N ASP A 27 -19.68 14.77 -3.17
CA ASP A 27 -20.95 14.79 -2.44
C ASP A 27 -20.84 13.90 -1.19
N PRO A 28 -21.16 14.40 0.02
CA PRO A 28 -21.14 13.60 1.23
C PRO A 28 -21.97 12.31 1.14
N SER A 29 -23.10 12.31 0.41
CA SER A 29 -23.92 11.12 0.22
C SER A 29 -23.21 10.04 -0.58
N GLN A 30 -22.34 10.41 -1.53
CA GLN A 30 -21.51 9.48 -2.28
C GLN A 30 -20.43 8.85 -1.39
N VAL A 31 -19.86 9.62 -0.45
CA VAL A 31 -18.91 9.07 0.55
C VAL A 31 -19.61 8.03 1.42
N ASP A 32 -20.80 8.35 1.93
CA ASP A 32 -21.60 7.43 2.73
C ASP A 32 -21.95 6.16 1.96
N GLN A 33 -22.35 6.28 0.70
CA GLN A 33 -22.68 5.15 -0.17
C GLN A 33 -21.47 4.27 -0.47
N LEU A 34 -20.32 4.88 -0.76
CA LEU A 34 -19.06 4.20 -0.99
C LEU A 34 -18.65 3.37 0.23
N LEU A 35 -18.60 4.02 1.41
CA LEU A 35 -18.24 3.35 2.66
C LEU A 35 -19.26 2.26 3.04
N ALA A 36 -20.55 2.49 2.84
CA ALA A 36 -21.59 1.48 3.10
C ALA A 36 -21.39 0.24 2.22
N ASN A 37 -21.18 0.41 0.91
CA ASN A 37 -20.98 -0.70 -0.02
C ASN A 37 -19.73 -1.51 0.32
N LEU A 38 -18.59 -0.84 0.57
CA LEU A 38 -17.36 -1.51 0.92
C LEU A 38 -17.44 -2.25 2.26
N THR A 39 -18.01 -1.62 3.30
CA THR A 39 -18.12 -2.25 4.62
C THR A 39 -19.13 -3.40 4.66
N VAL A 40 -20.21 -3.33 3.88
CA VAL A 40 -21.17 -4.45 3.73
C VAL A 40 -20.51 -5.61 3.01
N ASN A 41 -19.74 -5.37 1.93
CA ASN A 41 -19.00 -6.42 1.24
C ASN A 41 -17.95 -7.06 2.15
N ALA A 42 -17.20 -6.26 2.89
CA ALA A 42 -16.25 -6.74 3.88
C ALA A 42 -16.92 -7.64 4.93
N ARG A 43 -18.07 -7.20 5.51
CA ARG A 43 -18.85 -8.02 6.45
C ARG A 43 -19.26 -9.36 5.84
N ASP A 44 -19.75 -9.34 4.61
CA ASP A 44 -20.26 -10.54 3.93
C ASP A 44 -19.13 -11.51 3.56
N ALA A 45 -17.88 -11.00 3.39
CA ALA A 45 -16.69 -11.81 3.19
C ALA A 45 -16.15 -12.45 4.48
N MET A 46 -16.62 -12.01 5.65
CA MET A 46 -16.19 -12.52 6.94
C MET A 46 -17.14 -13.60 7.47
N ASN A 47 -16.60 -14.61 8.14
CA ASN A 47 -17.38 -15.68 8.75
C ASN A 47 -17.79 -15.29 10.19
N LYS A 48 -18.77 -14.39 10.35
CA LYS A 48 -19.40 -13.90 11.62
C LYS A 48 -18.55 -12.95 12.46
N THR A 49 -17.23 -13.04 12.46
CA THR A 49 -16.34 -12.18 13.22
C THR A 49 -15.18 -11.74 12.35
N GLY A 50 -14.66 -10.54 12.56
CA GLY A 50 -13.53 -10.04 11.80
C GLY A 50 -13.20 -8.60 12.12
N LYS A 51 -12.36 -8.01 11.29
CA LYS A 51 -11.84 -6.67 11.45
C LYS A 51 -11.93 -5.90 10.14
N ILE A 52 -12.45 -4.69 10.20
CA ILE A 52 -12.40 -3.71 9.10
C ILE A 52 -11.54 -2.54 9.55
N ILE A 53 -10.57 -2.16 8.73
CA ILE A 53 -9.74 -0.98 8.95
C ILE A 53 -10.06 0.01 7.84
N ILE A 54 -10.37 1.25 8.23
CA ILE A 54 -10.54 2.37 7.30
C ILE A 54 -9.45 3.38 7.61
N GLU A 55 -8.64 3.69 6.61
CA GLU A 55 -7.49 4.60 6.73
C GLU A 55 -7.59 5.69 5.67
N THR A 56 -7.10 6.88 5.99
CA THR A 56 -6.96 7.96 5.00
C THR A 56 -5.58 8.55 5.10
N SER A 57 -4.99 8.91 3.95
CA SER A 57 -3.68 9.55 3.86
C SER A 57 -3.60 10.49 2.66
N ASN A 58 -2.66 11.43 2.71
CA ASN A 58 -2.27 12.24 1.57
C ASN A 58 -1.22 11.49 0.75
N VAL A 59 -1.38 11.43 -0.56
CA VAL A 59 -0.44 10.74 -1.46
C VAL A 59 -0.15 11.59 -2.69
N ILE A 60 1.10 11.54 -3.16
CA ILE A 60 1.51 12.15 -4.43
C ILE A 60 1.67 11.02 -5.44
N CYS A 61 0.80 11.01 -6.45
CA CYS A 61 0.85 10.09 -7.57
C CYS A 61 1.73 10.67 -8.67
N ASP A 62 2.77 9.97 -9.04
CA ASP A 62 3.73 10.37 -10.06
C ASP A 62 3.43 9.73 -11.44
N GLU A 63 4.31 9.97 -12.41
CA GLU A 63 4.19 9.39 -13.76
C GLU A 63 4.27 7.86 -13.75
N LEU A 64 4.92 7.26 -12.74
CA LEU A 64 5.00 5.80 -12.60
C LEU A 64 3.68 5.21 -12.10
N PHE A 65 3.01 5.91 -11.17
CA PHE A 65 1.64 5.56 -10.78
C PHE A 65 0.70 5.65 -11.98
N GLN A 66 0.82 6.69 -12.83
CA GLN A 66 0.06 6.83 -14.06
C GLN A 66 0.34 5.68 -15.05
N ALA A 67 1.57 5.19 -15.14
CA ALA A 67 1.88 4.05 -16.01
C ALA A 67 1.14 2.76 -15.60
N ALA A 68 0.90 2.58 -14.30
CA ALA A 68 0.08 1.47 -13.76
C ALA A 68 -1.43 1.76 -13.85
N HIS A 69 -1.83 3.04 -13.82
CA HIS A 69 -3.20 3.52 -13.87
C HIS A 69 -3.37 4.58 -14.97
N PRO A 70 -3.47 4.17 -16.25
CA PRO A 70 -3.48 5.09 -17.40
C PRO A 70 -4.60 6.14 -17.37
N GLU A 71 -5.66 5.89 -16.61
CA GLU A 71 -6.77 6.82 -16.39
C GLU A 71 -6.50 7.88 -15.32
N SER A 72 -5.38 7.80 -14.59
CA SER A 72 -4.99 8.79 -13.59
C SER A 72 -4.11 9.87 -14.23
N ALA A 73 -4.06 11.05 -13.59
CA ALA A 73 -3.04 12.07 -13.87
C ALA A 73 -2.04 12.12 -12.70
N PRO A 74 -0.77 12.45 -12.95
CA PRO A 74 0.16 12.76 -11.86
C PRO A 74 -0.38 13.94 -11.02
N GLY A 75 -0.23 13.88 -9.72
CA GLY A 75 -0.72 14.93 -8.84
C GLY A 75 -0.95 14.51 -7.40
N GLU A 76 -1.58 15.39 -6.65
CA GLU A 76 -1.90 15.19 -5.24
C GLU A 76 -3.27 14.53 -5.09
N TYR A 77 -3.32 13.45 -4.31
CA TYR A 77 -4.52 12.67 -4.05
C TYR A 77 -4.71 12.42 -2.56
N VAL A 78 -5.95 12.25 -2.17
CA VAL A 78 -6.32 11.68 -0.88
C VAL A 78 -6.59 10.20 -1.11
N LEU A 79 -5.86 9.34 -0.42
CA LEU A 79 -6.09 7.91 -0.37
C LEU A 79 -7.12 7.60 0.71
N LEU A 80 -8.15 6.86 0.36
CA LEU A 80 -9.06 6.17 1.26
C LEU A 80 -8.84 4.67 1.09
N ALA A 81 -8.33 4.00 2.11
CA ALA A 81 -8.16 2.55 2.11
C ALA A 81 -9.18 1.88 3.04
N VAL A 82 -9.80 0.80 2.55
CA VAL A 82 -10.71 -0.05 3.33
C VAL A 82 -10.21 -1.47 3.24
N THR A 83 -9.76 -2.01 4.38
CA THR A 83 -9.18 -3.36 4.49
C THR A 83 -10.05 -4.24 5.36
N ASP A 84 -10.30 -5.46 4.93
CA ASP A 84 -10.93 -6.51 5.72
C ASP A 84 -10.02 -7.75 5.85
N ASP A 85 -10.30 -8.58 6.84
CA ASP A 85 -9.67 -9.88 7.07
C ASP A 85 -10.60 -11.05 6.68
N GLY A 86 -11.41 -10.86 5.63
CA GLY A 86 -12.36 -11.84 5.12
C GLY A 86 -11.73 -12.97 4.31
N CYS A 87 -12.57 -13.68 3.55
CA CYS A 87 -12.13 -14.82 2.74
C CYS A 87 -11.25 -14.45 1.54
N GLY A 88 -11.17 -13.17 1.17
CA GLY A 88 -10.46 -12.71 -0.03
C GLY A 88 -11.08 -13.22 -1.33
N MET A 89 -10.36 -12.97 -2.43
CA MET A 89 -10.79 -13.29 -3.80
C MET A 89 -9.65 -13.91 -4.60
N ASP A 90 -10.00 -14.82 -5.49
CA ASP A 90 -9.08 -15.33 -6.50
C ASP A 90 -8.96 -14.37 -7.69
N ARG A 91 -8.02 -14.63 -8.60
CA ARG A 91 -7.74 -13.77 -9.76
C ARG A 91 -8.92 -13.67 -10.73
N GLU A 92 -9.69 -14.71 -10.89
CA GLU A 92 -10.85 -14.75 -11.79
C GLU A 92 -11.98 -13.86 -11.23
N THR A 93 -12.26 -13.97 -9.95
CA THR A 93 -13.20 -13.10 -9.24
C THR A 93 -12.74 -11.66 -9.30
N LEU A 94 -11.45 -11.40 -8.97
CA LEU A 94 -10.87 -10.05 -8.92
C LEU A 94 -10.97 -9.32 -10.28
N ALA A 95 -10.84 -10.03 -11.38
CA ALA A 95 -10.96 -9.46 -12.73
C ALA A 95 -12.38 -8.94 -13.05
N ASN A 96 -13.42 -9.45 -12.36
CA ASN A 96 -14.81 -9.19 -12.69
C ASN A 96 -15.58 -8.41 -11.61
N ILE A 97 -14.97 -8.08 -10.46
CA ILE A 97 -15.67 -7.51 -9.30
C ILE A 97 -16.41 -6.19 -9.55
N PHE A 98 -15.98 -5.43 -10.56
CA PHE A 98 -16.61 -4.16 -10.92
C PHE A 98 -17.66 -4.29 -12.03
N GLU A 99 -17.84 -5.47 -12.62
CA GLU A 99 -18.86 -5.75 -13.61
C GLU A 99 -20.26 -5.62 -12.95
N PRO A 100 -21.19 -4.88 -13.54
CA PRO A 100 -22.56 -4.82 -13.05
C PRO A 100 -23.20 -6.21 -12.99
N PHE A 101 -23.88 -6.50 -11.89
CA PHE A 101 -24.56 -7.77 -11.61
C PHE A 101 -23.63 -8.96 -11.31
N PHE A 102 -22.30 -8.79 -11.36
CA PHE A 102 -21.38 -9.85 -10.96
C PHE A 102 -21.45 -10.08 -9.43
N THR A 103 -21.63 -11.33 -9.02
CA THR A 103 -21.67 -11.73 -7.61
C THR A 103 -21.24 -13.19 -7.47
N THR A 104 -20.47 -13.46 -6.41
CA THR A 104 -20.10 -14.82 -5.98
C THR A 104 -21.03 -15.36 -4.89
N LYS A 105 -22.04 -14.56 -4.46
CA LYS A 105 -23.03 -14.95 -3.47
C LYS A 105 -24.15 -15.79 -4.10
N GLU A 106 -24.81 -16.61 -3.26
CA GLU A 106 -25.96 -17.40 -3.69
C GLU A 106 -27.06 -16.52 -4.30
N GLU A 107 -27.84 -17.10 -5.19
CA GLU A 107 -28.91 -16.43 -5.91
C GLU A 107 -29.91 -15.74 -4.95
N GLY A 108 -30.11 -14.43 -5.12
CA GLY A 108 -30.93 -13.61 -4.22
C GLY A 108 -30.23 -13.01 -3.01
N MET A 109 -28.98 -13.40 -2.70
CA MET A 109 -28.21 -12.86 -1.55
C MET A 109 -27.30 -11.69 -1.91
N GLY A 110 -27.11 -11.39 -3.18
CA GLY A 110 -26.31 -10.27 -3.67
C GLY A 110 -26.89 -9.66 -4.93
N THR A 111 -26.93 -8.33 -5.00
CA THR A 111 -27.42 -7.61 -6.20
C THR A 111 -26.38 -7.51 -7.30
N GLY A 112 -25.08 -7.74 -6.98
CA GLY A 112 -23.96 -7.51 -7.89
C GLY A 112 -23.76 -6.04 -8.29
N LEU A 113 -24.43 -5.09 -7.62
CA LEU A 113 -24.38 -3.66 -7.96
C LEU A 113 -23.49 -2.85 -6.98
N GLY A 114 -23.11 -3.40 -5.84
CA GLY A 114 -22.39 -2.65 -4.80
C GLY A 114 -21.04 -2.13 -5.27
N LEU A 115 -20.18 -3.00 -5.82
CA LEU A 115 -18.83 -2.61 -6.26
C LEU A 115 -18.83 -1.85 -7.59
N SER A 116 -19.75 -2.14 -8.51
CA SER A 116 -19.92 -1.32 -9.72
C SER A 116 -20.38 0.10 -9.39
N THR A 117 -21.21 0.27 -8.36
CA THR A 117 -21.59 1.59 -7.82
C THR A 117 -20.38 2.30 -7.22
N VAL A 118 -19.54 1.62 -6.43
CA VAL A 118 -18.29 2.18 -5.88
C VAL A 118 -17.38 2.66 -7.01
N TYR A 119 -17.16 1.82 -8.03
CA TYR A 119 -16.37 2.17 -9.21
C TYR A 119 -16.94 3.42 -9.92
N GLY A 120 -18.24 3.46 -10.17
CA GLY A 120 -18.90 4.61 -10.81
C GLY A 120 -18.75 5.92 -10.02
N ILE A 121 -18.92 5.86 -8.68
CA ILE A 121 -18.73 7.01 -7.79
C ILE A 121 -17.29 7.53 -7.86
N VAL A 122 -16.30 6.63 -7.77
CA VAL A 122 -14.88 7.00 -7.81
C VAL A 122 -14.54 7.66 -9.14
N ARG A 123 -14.97 7.07 -10.27
CA ARG A 123 -14.72 7.59 -11.62
C ARG A 123 -15.41 8.94 -11.85
N GLN A 124 -16.64 9.11 -11.37
CA GLN A 124 -17.38 10.39 -11.47
C GLN A 124 -16.66 11.55 -10.76
N ASN A 125 -15.90 11.23 -9.70
CA ASN A 125 -15.14 12.23 -8.96
C ASN A 125 -13.66 12.34 -9.43
N GLY A 126 -13.34 11.82 -10.63
CA GLY A 126 -11.97 11.86 -11.20
C GLY A 126 -10.95 11.01 -10.43
N GLY A 127 -11.43 10.08 -9.61
CA GLY A 127 -10.60 9.21 -8.81
C GLY A 127 -10.21 7.92 -9.52
N VAL A 128 -9.32 7.17 -8.86
CA VAL A 128 -8.88 5.82 -9.24
C VAL A 128 -9.18 4.86 -8.09
N ILE A 129 -9.56 3.64 -8.42
CA ILE A 129 -9.72 2.56 -7.46
C ILE A 129 -8.81 1.40 -7.82
N ASP A 130 -8.09 0.91 -6.83
CA ASP A 130 -7.22 -0.25 -6.90
C ASP A 130 -7.64 -1.27 -5.85
N VAL A 131 -7.47 -2.57 -6.15
CA VAL A 131 -7.90 -3.65 -5.26
C VAL A 131 -6.82 -4.70 -5.16
N TYR A 132 -6.45 -5.00 -3.93
CA TYR A 132 -5.61 -6.12 -3.63
C TYR A 132 -6.41 -7.15 -2.83
N SER A 133 -6.38 -8.42 -3.26
CA SER A 133 -7.06 -9.50 -2.57
C SER A 133 -6.40 -10.84 -2.88
N GLU A 134 -6.33 -11.71 -1.87
CA GLU A 134 -5.87 -13.09 -2.00
C GLU A 134 -6.80 -14.03 -1.21
N PRO A 135 -7.04 -15.25 -1.71
CA PRO A 135 -7.86 -16.22 -1.00
C PRO A 135 -7.36 -16.49 0.43
N GLY A 136 -8.26 -16.35 1.40
CA GLY A 136 -7.98 -16.57 2.82
C GLY A 136 -7.24 -15.44 3.54
N GLN A 137 -6.93 -14.33 2.84
CA GLN A 137 -6.15 -13.22 3.39
C GLN A 137 -6.94 -11.91 3.52
N GLY A 138 -8.15 -11.83 2.98
CA GLY A 138 -8.98 -10.63 2.98
C GLY A 138 -8.80 -9.76 1.75
N THR A 139 -9.32 -8.53 1.83
CA THR A 139 -9.32 -7.59 0.70
C THR A 139 -8.98 -6.19 1.16
N THR A 140 -8.23 -5.47 0.35
CA THR A 140 -7.95 -4.04 0.50
C THR A 140 -8.41 -3.28 -0.74
N PHE A 141 -9.39 -2.39 -0.57
CA PHE A 141 -9.78 -1.41 -1.58
C PHE A 141 -9.04 -0.10 -1.31
N ARG A 142 -8.38 0.46 -2.33
CA ARG A 142 -7.67 1.73 -2.29
C ARG A 142 -8.30 2.69 -3.28
N ILE A 143 -8.78 3.83 -2.79
CA ILE A 143 -9.48 4.84 -3.57
C ILE A 143 -8.67 6.11 -3.50
N TYR A 144 -8.21 6.58 -4.64
CA TYR A 144 -7.44 7.79 -4.82
C TYR A 144 -8.37 8.89 -5.33
N LEU A 145 -8.61 9.92 -4.55
CA LEU A 145 -9.46 11.05 -4.91
C LEU A 145 -8.57 12.28 -5.11
N PRO A 146 -8.70 13.03 -6.23
CA PRO A 146 -7.85 14.18 -6.47
C PRO A 146 -8.06 15.26 -5.40
N ARG A 147 -6.95 15.86 -4.94
CA ARG A 147 -6.98 16.99 -4.02
C ARG A 147 -7.78 18.13 -4.64
N TYR A 148 -8.69 18.71 -3.88
CA TYR A 148 -9.40 19.92 -4.27
C TYR A 148 -8.56 21.15 -3.90
N SER A 149 -8.01 21.83 -4.91
CA SER A 149 -7.35 23.14 -4.79
C SER A 149 -8.35 24.21 -5.19
N ALA A 150 -8.84 25.00 -4.24
CA ALA A 150 -9.70 26.14 -4.54
C ALA A 150 -8.88 27.23 -5.27
N GLY A 151 -8.89 27.20 -6.58
CA GLY A 151 -8.57 28.31 -7.48
C GLY A 151 -7.27 29.08 -7.18
N ILE A 152 -6.12 28.43 -7.17
CA ILE A 152 -4.83 29.00 -7.53
C ILE A 152 -4.15 27.92 -8.37
N GLY A 153 -3.82 28.25 -9.62
CA GLY A 153 -3.00 27.38 -10.47
C GLY A 153 -1.57 27.32 -9.92
N GLU A 154 -1.39 26.65 -8.81
CA GLU A 154 -0.08 26.24 -8.36
C GLU A 154 0.19 24.88 -9.01
N SER A 155 1.00 24.95 -10.07
CA SER A 155 1.77 23.81 -10.55
C SER A 155 2.38 23.10 -9.34
N VAL A 156 2.21 21.75 -9.31
CA VAL A 156 2.99 20.86 -8.43
C VAL A 156 4.41 21.41 -8.41
N ASP A 157 4.86 21.84 -7.25
CA ASP A 157 6.17 22.45 -7.09
C ASP A 157 7.18 21.36 -7.46
N GLU A 158 7.79 21.44 -8.65
CA GLU A 158 8.88 20.55 -9.07
C GLU A 158 10.03 20.52 -8.05
N LYS A 159 10.04 21.49 -7.11
CA LYS A 159 10.99 21.53 -5.99
C LYS A 159 10.76 20.42 -4.95
N ALA A 160 9.53 19.92 -4.76
CA ALA A 160 9.29 18.82 -3.83
C ALA A 160 9.91 17.48 -4.33
N ILE A 161 10.09 17.35 -5.65
CA ILE A 161 10.74 16.18 -6.27
C ILE A 161 12.27 16.24 -6.10
N THR A 162 12.84 17.44 -5.94
CA THR A 162 14.30 17.65 -5.87
C THR A 162 14.90 17.38 -4.49
N GLU A 163 14.09 17.24 -3.44
CA GLU A 163 14.56 16.92 -2.07
C GLU A 163 14.34 15.44 -1.66
N THR A 164 13.93 14.59 -2.58
CA THR A 164 13.84 13.16 -2.29
C THR A 164 15.26 12.61 -2.10
N GLN A 165 15.63 12.35 -0.85
CA GLN A 165 16.96 11.81 -0.53
C GLN A 165 17.11 10.42 -1.16
N GLY A 166 17.85 10.34 -2.24
CA GLY A 166 18.27 9.11 -2.87
C GLY A 166 19.49 8.49 -2.19
N GLY A 167 20.05 7.44 -2.78
CA GLY A 167 21.23 6.77 -2.23
C GLY A 167 22.02 6.03 -3.30
N SER A 168 23.15 5.45 -2.89
CA SER A 168 24.04 4.65 -3.77
C SER A 168 24.14 3.19 -3.33
N GLU A 169 23.39 2.83 -2.29
CA GLU A 169 23.37 1.51 -1.69
C GLU A 169 22.81 0.45 -2.65
N THR A 170 23.15 -0.81 -2.42
CA THR A 170 22.67 -1.94 -3.24
C THR A 170 21.40 -2.52 -2.62
N VAL A 171 20.31 -2.52 -3.38
CA VAL A 171 18.99 -3.03 -2.98
C VAL A 171 18.67 -4.31 -3.77
N LEU A 172 18.45 -5.41 -3.06
CA LEU A 172 17.91 -6.65 -3.64
C LEU A 172 16.38 -6.59 -3.60
N VAL A 173 15.75 -6.50 -4.77
CA VAL A 173 14.28 -6.47 -4.92
C VAL A 173 13.79 -7.86 -5.32
N VAL A 174 12.83 -8.38 -4.57
CA VAL A 174 12.23 -9.71 -4.79
C VAL A 174 10.71 -9.58 -4.88
N GLU A 175 10.17 -9.96 -6.01
CA GLU A 175 8.76 -9.83 -6.35
C GLU A 175 8.38 -10.92 -7.35
N ASP A 176 7.21 -11.52 -7.25
CA ASP A 176 6.75 -12.55 -8.18
C ASP A 176 5.93 -11.98 -9.35
N GLU A 177 5.38 -10.79 -9.20
CA GLU A 177 4.69 -10.09 -10.28
C GLU A 177 5.65 -9.20 -11.08
N GLN A 178 5.82 -9.51 -12.37
CA GLN A 178 6.82 -8.85 -13.23
C GLN A 178 6.60 -7.35 -13.40
N SER A 179 5.34 -6.90 -13.45
CA SER A 179 4.98 -5.48 -13.56
C SER A 179 5.43 -4.68 -12.33
N VAL A 180 5.13 -5.20 -11.13
CA VAL A 180 5.53 -4.60 -9.85
C VAL A 180 7.05 -4.61 -9.68
N LEU A 181 7.71 -5.72 -10.04
CA LEU A 181 9.16 -5.84 -10.01
C LEU A 181 9.85 -4.77 -10.89
N ASN A 182 9.37 -4.61 -12.13
CA ASN A 182 9.91 -3.62 -13.07
C ASN A 182 9.69 -2.18 -12.58
N LEU A 183 8.50 -1.89 -12.04
CA LEU A 183 8.14 -0.59 -11.51
C LEU A 183 9.01 -0.23 -10.30
N THR A 184 9.10 -1.13 -9.32
CA THR A 184 9.91 -0.95 -8.11
C THR A 184 11.39 -0.76 -8.44
N ARG A 185 11.91 -1.55 -9.40
CA ARG A 185 13.26 -1.40 -9.92
C ARG A 185 13.49 0.00 -10.49
N ALA A 186 12.60 0.46 -11.40
CA ALA A 186 12.73 1.78 -12.03
C ALA A 186 12.69 2.93 -11.02
N MET A 187 11.83 2.83 -9.99
CA MET A 187 11.76 3.79 -8.90
C MET A 187 13.09 3.88 -8.14
N LEU A 188 13.67 2.76 -7.74
CA LEU A 188 14.93 2.72 -6.97
C LEU A 188 16.13 3.17 -7.81
N GLU A 189 16.20 2.79 -9.09
CA GLU A 189 17.24 3.25 -10.01
C GLU A 189 17.15 4.78 -10.22
N ARG A 190 15.95 5.35 -10.32
CA ARG A 190 15.72 6.80 -10.39
C ARG A 190 16.16 7.53 -9.10
N LEU A 191 16.06 6.88 -7.95
CA LEU A 191 16.56 7.37 -6.66
C LEU A 191 18.09 7.19 -6.48
N GLY A 192 18.79 6.62 -7.47
CA GLY A 192 20.24 6.46 -7.47
C GLY A 192 20.74 5.13 -6.88
N TYR A 193 19.86 4.26 -6.38
CA TYR A 193 20.24 2.97 -5.83
C TYR A 193 20.74 1.99 -6.92
N ARG A 194 21.67 1.12 -6.53
CA ARG A 194 22.02 -0.06 -7.34
C ARG A 194 21.01 -1.16 -7.09
N VAL A 195 20.30 -1.60 -8.12
CA VAL A 195 19.18 -2.54 -7.96
C VAL A 195 19.52 -3.92 -8.54
N LEU A 196 19.37 -4.93 -7.70
CA LEU A 196 19.41 -6.34 -8.04
C LEU A 196 17.96 -6.86 -8.00
N ALA A 197 17.28 -6.92 -9.15
CA ALA A 197 15.87 -7.30 -9.23
C ALA A 197 15.72 -8.75 -9.69
N VAL A 198 15.03 -9.57 -8.91
CA VAL A 198 14.80 -10.99 -9.21
C VAL A 198 13.37 -11.42 -8.95
N LYS A 199 12.89 -12.34 -9.79
CA LYS A 199 11.56 -12.93 -9.65
C LYS A 199 11.60 -14.13 -8.71
N GLY A 200 10.93 -13.96 -7.52
CA GLY A 200 10.71 -15.03 -6.55
C GLY A 200 11.93 -15.42 -5.71
N ALA A 201 11.64 -16.08 -4.61
CA ALA A 201 12.59 -16.37 -3.52
C ALA A 201 13.79 -17.23 -3.93
N SER A 202 13.59 -18.24 -4.78
CA SER A 202 14.68 -19.14 -5.19
C SER A 202 15.80 -18.44 -5.94
N HIS A 203 15.44 -17.47 -6.80
CA HIS A 203 16.43 -16.66 -7.52
C HIS A 203 17.14 -15.69 -6.56
N ALA A 204 16.41 -15.13 -5.59
CA ALA A 204 16.98 -14.24 -4.57
C ALA A 204 18.03 -14.94 -3.72
N LEU A 205 17.76 -16.16 -3.23
CA LEU A 205 18.70 -16.96 -2.44
C LEU A 205 19.98 -17.28 -3.23
N ARG A 206 19.84 -17.65 -4.52
CA ARG A 206 21.00 -17.90 -5.37
C ARG A 206 21.82 -16.63 -5.57
N LEU A 207 21.15 -15.52 -5.92
CA LEU A 207 21.84 -14.25 -6.13
C LEU A 207 22.53 -13.75 -4.87
N ALA A 208 21.86 -13.82 -3.71
CA ALA A 208 22.44 -13.45 -2.42
C ALA A 208 23.70 -14.25 -2.07
N ARG A 209 23.81 -15.49 -2.55
CA ARG A 209 25.01 -16.34 -2.36
C ARG A 209 26.14 -16.02 -3.33
N GLU A 210 25.80 -15.77 -4.61
CA GLU A 210 26.77 -15.65 -5.72
C GLU A 210 27.25 -14.22 -5.94
N TYR A 211 26.55 -13.21 -5.41
CA TYR A 211 26.92 -11.81 -5.61
C TYR A 211 28.11 -11.44 -4.71
N ASP A 212 29.22 -11.01 -5.31
CA ASP A 212 30.46 -10.68 -4.60
C ASP A 212 30.44 -9.31 -3.88
N GLY A 213 29.45 -8.45 -4.20
CA GLY A 213 29.30 -7.12 -3.57
C GLY A 213 28.47 -7.15 -2.29
N ASP A 214 28.40 -5.99 -1.64
CA ASP A 214 27.51 -5.78 -0.50
C ASP A 214 26.07 -5.59 -0.98
N ILE A 215 25.13 -6.16 -0.23
CA ILE A 215 23.69 -5.93 -0.34
C ILE A 215 23.26 -5.26 0.94
N ASP A 216 22.80 -4.00 0.84
CA ASP A 216 22.48 -3.16 1.99
C ASP A 216 21.04 -3.34 2.46
N LEU A 217 20.13 -3.61 1.52
CA LEU A 217 18.72 -3.75 1.77
C LEU A 217 18.11 -4.89 0.95
N LEU A 218 17.29 -5.71 1.61
CA LEU A 218 16.33 -6.60 0.97
C LEU A 218 14.96 -5.91 0.94
N LEU A 219 14.42 -5.70 -0.25
CA LEU A 219 13.05 -5.25 -0.47
C LEU A 219 12.26 -6.42 -1.07
N THR A 220 11.38 -7.03 -0.31
CA THR A 220 10.68 -8.26 -0.72
C THR A 220 9.18 -8.18 -0.53
N ASP A 221 8.42 -8.77 -1.45
CA ASP A 221 7.00 -9.04 -1.17
C ASP A 221 6.86 -9.98 0.03
N VAL A 222 5.82 -9.75 0.82
CA VAL A 222 5.46 -10.63 1.95
C VAL A 222 4.93 -11.96 1.45
N VAL A 223 4.05 -11.93 0.43
CA VAL A 223 3.35 -13.11 -0.08
C VAL A 223 3.89 -13.48 -1.45
N MET A 224 4.61 -14.58 -1.53
CA MET A 224 5.15 -15.11 -2.78
C MET A 224 4.93 -16.63 -2.86
N PRO A 225 4.77 -17.18 -4.09
CA PRO A 225 4.63 -18.61 -4.28
C PRO A 225 5.84 -19.39 -3.77
N GLY A 226 5.60 -20.44 -2.99
CA GLY A 226 6.58 -21.40 -2.52
C GLY A 226 7.34 -20.98 -1.26
N MET A 227 7.72 -19.74 -1.09
CA MET A 227 8.41 -19.22 0.11
C MET A 227 7.98 -17.76 0.33
N ASN A 228 7.50 -17.43 1.51
CA ASN A 228 7.12 -16.06 1.85
C ASN A 228 8.34 -15.15 2.08
N GLY A 229 8.11 -13.82 2.06
CA GLY A 229 9.18 -12.84 2.21
C GLY A 229 9.91 -12.90 3.56
N ARG A 230 9.25 -13.32 4.65
CA ARG A 230 9.86 -13.50 5.96
C ARG A 230 10.85 -14.66 5.98
N GLU A 231 10.41 -15.82 5.50
CA GLU A 231 11.29 -17.01 5.40
C GLU A 231 12.51 -16.71 4.52
N LEU A 232 12.30 -15.95 3.43
CA LEU A 232 13.37 -15.49 2.55
C LEU A 232 14.36 -14.60 3.31
N ALA A 233 13.86 -13.59 4.03
CA ALA A 233 14.68 -12.66 4.79
C ALA A 233 15.52 -13.38 5.87
N GLU A 234 14.92 -14.33 6.61
CA GLU A 234 15.61 -15.14 7.60
C GLU A 234 16.74 -15.97 6.97
N GLN A 235 16.51 -16.59 5.82
CA GLN A 235 17.55 -17.37 5.13
C GLN A 235 18.67 -16.48 4.57
N ILE A 236 18.35 -15.30 4.02
CA ILE A 236 19.37 -14.38 3.51
C ILE A 236 20.17 -13.77 4.69
N ALA A 237 19.53 -13.45 5.82
CA ALA A 237 20.23 -12.91 7.00
C ALA A 237 21.30 -13.85 7.55
N VAL A 238 21.13 -15.16 7.43
CA VAL A 238 22.15 -16.15 7.79
C VAL A 238 23.39 -16.05 6.88
N MET A 239 23.17 -15.78 5.58
CA MET A 239 24.25 -15.65 4.58
C MET A 239 24.88 -14.25 4.58
N ARG A 240 24.10 -13.24 4.89
CA ARG A 240 24.46 -11.81 4.86
C ARG A 240 24.09 -11.14 6.20
N PRO A 241 24.90 -11.34 7.26
CA PRO A 241 24.65 -10.72 8.57
C PRO A 241 24.61 -9.19 8.47
N GLY A 242 23.61 -8.57 9.09
CA GLY A 242 23.43 -7.11 9.06
C GLY A 242 22.59 -6.58 7.89
N LEU A 243 22.14 -7.45 6.97
CA LEU A 243 21.21 -7.07 5.91
C LEU A 243 19.93 -6.51 6.51
N LYS A 244 19.56 -5.30 6.09
CA LYS A 244 18.31 -4.66 6.46
C LYS A 244 17.18 -5.17 5.58
N CYS A 245 15.93 -5.20 6.09
CA CYS A 245 14.80 -5.70 5.36
C CYS A 245 13.63 -4.71 5.38
N LEU A 246 13.02 -4.49 4.21
CA LEU A 246 11.79 -3.75 4.02
C LEU A 246 10.81 -4.66 3.28
N TYR A 247 9.65 -4.90 3.86
CA TYR A 247 8.62 -5.75 3.27
C TYR A 247 7.63 -4.92 2.45
N MET A 248 7.32 -5.36 1.25
CA MET A 248 6.22 -4.83 0.43
C MET A 248 4.96 -5.63 0.74
N SER A 249 3.83 -4.97 0.97
CA SER A 249 2.58 -5.66 1.27
C SER A 249 1.37 -4.96 0.68
N GLY A 250 0.42 -5.72 0.16
CA GLY A 250 -0.91 -5.27 -0.21
C GLY A 250 -1.85 -5.03 0.99
N TYR A 251 -1.47 -5.48 2.20
CA TYR A 251 -2.32 -5.44 3.40
C TYR A 251 -1.96 -4.28 4.32
N ALA A 252 -2.98 -3.82 5.08
CA ALA A 252 -2.73 -2.92 6.20
C ALA A 252 -1.86 -3.62 7.28
N THR A 253 -1.01 -2.83 7.94
CA THR A 253 0.00 -3.25 8.93
C THR A 253 -0.52 -4.27 9.96
N ASP A 254 -1.77 -4.11 10.41
CA ASP A 254 -2.34 -4.96 11.45
C ASP A 254 -2.74 -6.36 10.96
N VAL A 255 -3.05 -6.51 9.66
CA VAL A 255 -3.35 -7.83 9.07
C VAL A 255 -2.05 -8.63 8.97
N ILE A 256 -0.95 -7.96 8.61
CA ILE A 256 0.39 -8.54 8.57
C ILE A 256 0.85 -8.96 9.96
N ALA A 257 0.63 -8.12 10.99
CA ALA A 257 0.98 -8.43 12.37
C ALA A 257 0.25 -9.67 12.91
N ARG A 258 -1.03 -9.88 12.54
CA ARG A 258 -1.80 -11.05 12.93
C ARG A 258 -1.28 -12.36 12.35
N ASN A 259 -0.73 -12.31 11.15
CA ASN A 259 -0.17 -13.47 10.47
C ASN A 259 1.27 -13.78 10.92
N GLY A 260 1.74 -13.16 12.01
CA GLY A 260 3.06 -13.42 12.59
C GLY A 260 4.23 -12.84 11.78
N VAL A 261 3.95 -11.86 10.90
CA VAL A 261 4.97 -11.26 10.02
C VAL A 261 5.61 -10.01 10.64
N LEU A 262 4.99 -9.41 11.68
CA LEU A 262 5.54 -8.23 12.34
C LEU A 262 5.83 -8.48 13.83
N GLU A 263 7.09 -8.65 14.17
CA GLU A 263 7.63 -8.33 15.49
C GLU A 263 7.98 -6.83 15.55
N GLU A 264 8.05 -6.24 16.74
CA GLU A 264 8.51 -4.86 16.91
C GLU A 264 9.86 -4.64 16.20
N GLY A 265 9.91 -3.68 15.27
CA GLY A 265 11.12 -3.35 14.50
C GLY A 265 11.13 -3.84 13.04
N VAL A 266 10.09 -4.49 12.56
CA VAL A 266 9.94 -4.87 11.15
C VAL A 266 9.44 -3.68 10.33
N HIS A 267 10.15 -3.36 9.26
CA HIS A 267 9.80 -2.27 8.35
C HIS A 267 9.01 -2.80 7.16
N PHE A 268 7.96 -2.08 6.77
CA PHE A 268 7.19 -2.43 5.58
C PHE A 268 6.67 -1.19 4.86
N ILE A 269 6.33 -1.38 3.59
CA ILE A 269 5.68 -0.40 2.72
C ILE A 269 4.42 -1.02 2.11
N ALA A 270 3.31 -0.30 2.17
CA ALA A 270 2.04 -0.77 1.62
C ALA A 270 2.02 -0.56 0.10
N LYS A 271 1.62 -1.58 -0.67
CA LYS A 271 1.36 -1.49 -2.12
C LYS A 271 -0.06 -0.98 -2.38
N PRO A 272 -0.26 -0.13 -3.40
CA PRO A 272 0.74 0.55 -4.20
C PRO A 272 1.40 1.68 -3.41
N PHE A 273 2.66 1.99 -3.73
CA PHE A 273 3.43 3.08 -3.12
C PHE A 273 3.94 4.04 -4.21
N SER A 274 4.07 5.31 -3.87
CA SER A 274 4.69 6.32 -4.73
C SER A 274 6.21 6.27 -4.64
N LEU A 275 6.89 6.96 -5.56
CA LEU A 275 8.34 7.17 -5.49
C LEU A 275 8.75 7.82 -4.16
N TYR A 276 7.95 8.77 -3.67
CA TYR A 276 8.18 9.48 -2.42
C TYR A 276 8.08 8.55 -1.20
N ASP A 277 7.01 7.71 -1.15
CA ASP A 277 6.84 6.73 -0.07
C ASP A 277 8.00 5.75 -0.03
N LEU A 278 8.41 5.24 -1.20
CA LEU A 278 9.52 4.31 -1.33
C LEU A 278 10.83 4.94 -0.86
N ALA A 279 11.13 6.18 -1.31
CA ALA A 279 12.32 6.91 -0.91
C ALA A 279 12.39 7.12 0.61
N GLY A 280 11.32 7.62 1.21
CA GLY A 280 11.24 7.85 2.66
C GLY A 280 11.40 6.56 3.47
N ARG A 281 10.74 5.46 3.04
CA ARG A 281 10.84 4.17 3.75
C ARG A 281 12.21 3.54 3.62
N VAL A 282 12.81 3.56 2.43
CA VAL A 282 14.16 3.03 2.19
C VAL A 282 15.18 3.79 3.02
N ARG A 283 15.14 5.12 3.05
CA ARG A 283 16.03 5.93 3.91
C ARG A 283 15.84 5.62 5.38
N THR A 284 14.60 5.57 5.86
CA THR A 284 14.27 5.20 7.23
C THR A 284 14.91 3.87 7.67
N VAL A 285 14.94 2.89 6.77
CA VAL A 285 15.53 1.57 7.06
C VAL A 285 17.06 1.62 6.97
N LEU A 286 17.62 2.36 6.00
CA LEU A 286 19.07 2.42 5.76
C LEU A 286 19.81 3.31 6.75
N GLU A 287 19.17 4.30 7.38
CA GLU A 287 19.80 5.18 8.35
C GLU A 287 20.11 4.49 9.69
N PRO A 288 21.28 4.77 10.31
CA PRO A 288 21.57 4.29 11.65
C PRO A 288 20.62 4.93 12.68
N ARG A 289 20.17 4.16 13.68
CA ARG A 289 19.25 4.65 14.75
C ARG A 289 19.80 5.89 15.49
N GLU A 290 21.10 6.04 15.61
CA GLU A 290 21.76 7.16 16.30
C GLU A 290 21.64 8.50 15.55
N GLN A 291 21.68 8.49 14.21
CA GLN A 291 21.53 9.71 13.41
C GLN A 291 20.09 10.22 13.44
N ARG A 292 19.12 9.32 13.45
CA ARG A 292 17.69 9.63 13.51
C ARG A 292 17.27 10.28 14.84
N ALA A 293 17.82 9.80 15.95
CA ALA A 293 17.60 10.42 17.26
C ALA A 293 18.14 11.86 17.33
N ALA A 294 19.27 12.12 16.68
CA ALA A 294 19.88 13.45 16.62
C ALA A 294 19.09 14.42 15.71
N GLU A 295 18.48 13.96 14.63
CA GLU A 295 17.63 14.77 13.75
C GLU A 295 16.30 15.15 14.41
N ILE A 296 15.62 14.19 15.06
CA ILE A 296 14.38 14.46 15.78
C ILE A 296 14.60 15.52 16.87
N VAL A 297 15.70 15.41 17.63
CA VAL A 297 16.06 16.40 18.66
C VAL A 297 16.35 17.77 18.05
N ARG A 298 16.95 17.83 16.86
CA ARG A 298 17.20 19.12 16.15
C ARG A 298 15.91 19.75 15.63
N GLU A 299 14.99 18.95 15.08
CA GLU A 299 13.70 19.46 14.61
C GLU A 299 12.81 19.97 15.75
N GLU A 300 12.83 19.28 16.91
CA GLU A 300 12.12 19.73 18.11
C GLU A 300 12.71 21.05 18.65
N GLN A 301 14.04 21.18 18.67
CA GLN A 301 14.70 22.42 19.10
C GLN A 301 14.49 23.60 18.14
N MET A 302 14.33 23.34 16.84
CA MET A 302 14.00 24.41 15.88
C MET A 302 12.55 24.89 16.04
N LYS A 303 11.61 24.01 16.37
CA LYS A 303 10.19 24.34 16.63
C LYS A 303 9.95 25.07 17.96
N GLU A 304 10.84 24.89 18.94
CA GLU A 304 10.77 25.61 20.22
C GLU A 304 11.40 27.04 20.13
N ASN A 305 12.14 27.36 19.06
CA ASN A 305 12.80 28.66 18.87
C ASN A 305 12.09 29.56 17.83
N GLU A 306 10.95 29.13 17.25
CA GLU A 306 10.01 29.94 16.45
C GLU A 306 8.78 30.35 17.29
#